data_21be96ab74e23523bdb1a0e87d07e551
#
_entry.id   21be96ab74e23523bdb1a0e87d07e551
#
_cell.length_a   1.000
_cell.length_b   1.000
_cell.length_c   1.000
_cell.angle_alpha   90.00
_cell.angle_beta   90.00
_cell.angle_gamma   90.00
#
_symmetry.space_group_name_H-M   'P 1'
#
loop_
_entity.id
_entity.type
_entity.pdbx_description
1 polymer ?
#
loop_
_entity_poly.entity_id
_entity_poly.type
_entity_poly.pdbx_seq_one_letter_code
_entity_poly.pdbx_strand_id
1 'polypeptide(L)'
;MNGAIYGGMTREQAEQAQKDTAAGKTVELPKQAVKLATATFTTNKAGDYLISSSDEDKPVAQWKAEDGVDLTNLPSGYATFVFDIANKDQDTESQTGIKPSDDYPFAKDVHEAPFTADETVMFRLTPKLDSTVSSKEVKAGETTVDKLVVAKTNEKDVWPTYPETNVTEGEIPKATPLSLDFHGVLYKVSDDPSAAIEETDTVPENAVKVHETDIKDVTKFGTYTTDSFTLTESGTYAWHWTMTPSLTGDQNHNPLTALAWRQLTHGKVQHAFGLASEIVRVQGKKPDVPKCEVSTKSQGEVTFENGKADLHDELLLKNCSDAAKAEFELWKQSNGDQSGDVLITVTGKVDAVDGAHSPTVTVHETGTYYWREKVYDQTGKLISYGDARKSNETVLVKEKGLASTGVGTPMLLWAGVLAGAGIALALAGSRRRIRL
;
A
#
# COMPACT_ATOMS: atom_id res chain seq x y z
N MET A 1 -7.70 -37.81 -13.27
CA MET A 1 -6.73 -37.14 -12.36
C MET A 1 -7.51 -36.21 -11.46
N ASN A 2 -7.13 -36.15 -10.21
CA ASN A 2 -7.68 -35.24 -9.24
C ASN A 2 -6.53 -34.32 -8.76
N GLY A 3 -6.75 -33.03 -8.82
CA GLY A 3 -5.83 -32.04 -8.31
C GLY A 3 -6.41 -31.35 -7.08
N ALA A 4 -5.57 -30.98 -6.13
CA ALA A 4 -5.94 -30.18 -4.98
C ALA A 4 -4.88 -29.12 -4.68
N ILE A 5 -5.33 -27.96 -4.18
CA ILE A 5 -4.48 -26.91 -3.66
C ILE A 5 -4.66 -26.88 -2.16
N TYR A 6 -3.55 -26.95 -1.42
CA TYR A 6 -3.51 -26.78 0.03
C TYR A 6 -2.66 -25.56 0.39
N GLY A 7 -3.19 -24.67 1.24
CA GLY A 7 -2.55 -23.42 1.62
C GLY A 7 -2.64 -23.11 3.11
N GLY A 8 -2.31 -21.87 3.49
CA GLY A 8 -2.33 -21.41 4.87
C GLY A 8 -1.13 -21.90 5.70
N MET A 9 -0.01 -22.15 5.06
CA MET A 9 1.21 -22.66 5.71
C MET A 9 2.25 -21.57 5.90
N THR A 10 3.03 -21.71 6.97
CA THR A 10 4.17 -20.82 7.17
C THR A 10 5.34 -21.22 6.27
N ARG A 11 6.31 -20.30 6.14
CA ARG A 11 7.52 -20.55 5.37
C ARG A 11 8.30 -21.75 5.91
N GLU A 12 8.49 -21.82 7.23
CA GLU A 12 9.24 -22.89 7.87
C GLU A 12 8.63 -24.25 7.59
N GLN A 13 7.31 -24.33 7.56
CA GLN A 13 6.58 -25.57 7.26
C GLN A 13 6.80 -25.99 5.81
N ALA A 14 6.73 -25.05 4.88
CA ALA A 14 6.96 -25.32 3.46
C ALA A 14 8.42 -25.70 3.20
N GLU A 15 9.39 -24.98 3.74
CA GLU A 15 10.82 -25.27 3.56
C GLU A 15 11.23 -26.59 4.20
N GLN A 16 10.70 -26.91 5.39
CA GLN A 16 10.97 -28.21 6.01
C GLN A 16 10.38 -29.35 5.17
N ALA A 17 9.14 -29.16 4.69
CA ALA A 17 8.51 -30.15 3.84
C ALA A 17 9.27 -30.37 2.52
N GLN A 18 9.74 -29.30 1.87
CA GLN A 18 10.60 -29.40 0.68
C GLN A 18 11.89 -30.17 0.95
N LYS A 19 12.55 -29.87 2.06
CA LYS A 19 13.79 -30.56 2.47
C LYS A 19 13.54 -32.06 2.71
N ASP A 20 12.44 -32.41 3.34
CA ASP A 20 12.07 -33.79 3.61
C ASP A 20 11.68 -34.54 2.33
N THR A 21 10.94 -33.89 1.42
CA THR A 21 10.62 -34.43 0.09
C THR A 21 11.91 -34.69 -0.72
N ALA A 22 12.82 -33.72 -0.75
CA ALA A 22 14.12 -33.86 -1.45
C ALA A 22 14.98 -34.96 -0.85
N ALA A 23 14.85 -35.26 0.43
CA ALA A 23 15.51 -36.37 1.12
C ALA A 23 14.83 -37.73 0.93
N GLY A 24 13.78 -37.79 0.11
CA GLY A 24 13.00 -39.02 -0.16
C GLY A 24 12.13 -39.49 1.01
N LYS A 25 11.85 -38.63 1.97
CA LYS A 25 10.96 -38.95 3.08
C LYS A 25 9.50 -38.79 2.65
N THR A 26 8.61 -39.57 3.25
CA THR A 26 7.17 -39.32 3.13
C THR A 26 6.80 -38.06 3.88
N VAL A 27 6.27 -37.08 3.17
CA VAL A 27 5.82 -35.81 3.74
C VAL A 27 4.30 -35.78 3.80
N GLU A 28 3.77 -35.62 5.01
CA GLU A 28 2.35 -35.38 5.22
C GLU A 28 2.08 -33.87 5.19
N LEU A 29 0.88 -33.50 4.73
CA LEU A 29 0.40 -32.11 4.83
C LEU A 29 0.35 -31.66 6.29
N PRO A 30 0.87 -30.48 6.63
CA PRO A 30 0.74 -29.93 7.97
C PRO A 30 -0.72 -29.88 8.41
N LYS A 31 -0.99 -30.15 9.70
CA LYS A 31 -2.38 -30.19 10.23
C LYS A 31 -3.19 -28.92 10.03
N GLN A 32 -2.52 -27.78 9.92
CA GLN A 32 -3.12 -26.46 9.66
C GLN A 32 -3.31 -26.19 8.17
N ALA A 33 -2.77 -27.00 7.28
CA ALA A 33 -2.98 -26.85 5.85
C ALA A 33 -4.48 -26.97 5.54
N VAL A 34 -4.96 -26.04 4.77
CA VAL A 34 -6.37 -25.92 4.39
C VAL A 34 -6.49 -26.24 2.93
N LYS A 35 -7.40 -27.14 2.59
CA LYS A 35 -7.73 -27.37 1.19
C LYS A 35 -8.44 -26.12 0.65
N LEU A 36 -7.91 -25.55 -0.39
CA LEU A 36 -8.41 -24.32 -0.99
C LEU A 36 -9.25 -24.56 -2.23
N ALA A 37 -8.82 -25.52 -3.05
CA ALA A 37 -9.51 -25.82 -4.30
C ALA A 37 -9.24 -27.25 -4.73
N THR A 38 -10.13 -27.75 -5.60
CA THR A 38 -9.98 -29.02 -6.29
C THR A 38 -10.21 -28.87 -7.79
N ALA A 39 -9.62 -29.76 -8.57
CA ALA A 39 -9.88 -29.90 -9.99
C ALA A 39 -9.89 -31.38 -10.37
N THR A 40 -10.79 -31.76 -11.28
CA THR A 40 -10.84 -33.14 -11.82
C THR A 40 -10.86 -33.06 -13.33
N PHE A 41 -10.01 -33.83 -13.99
CA PHE A 41 -10.01 -33.93 -15.45
C PHE A 41 -9.62 -35.34 -15.91
N THR A 42 -9.95 -35.63 -17.17
CA THR A 42 -9.57 -36.88 -17.81
C THR A 42 -8.67 -36.59 -19.00
N THR A 43 -7.63 -37.38 -19.17
CA THR A 43 -6.73 -37.32 -20.32
C THR A 43 -6.49 -38.74 -20.86
N ASN A 44 -6.29 -38.84 -22.16
CA ASN A 44 -6.03 -40.11 -22.84
C ASN A 44 -4.64 -40.10 -23.53
N LYS A 45 -3.79 -39.17 -23.24
CA LYS A 45 -2.43 -39.09 -23.78
C LYS A 45 -1.53 -38.35 -22.82
N ALA A 46 -0.21 -38.61 -22.90
CA ALA A 46 0.80 -37.86 -22.22
C ALA A 46 0.90 -36.46 -22.82
N GLY A 47 1.18 -35.44 -21.99
CA GLY A 47 1.34 -34.07 -22.41
C GLY A 47 1.25 -33.09 -21.26
N ASP A 48 1.41 -31.82 -21.61
CA ASP A 48 1.21 -30.71 -20.68
C ASP A 48 -0.26 -30.29 -20.68
N TYR A 49 -0.87 -30.19 -19.50
CA TYR A 49 -2.25 -29.82 -19.32
C TYR A 49 -2.38 -28.56 -18.47
N LEU A 50 -3.19 -27.63 -18.94
CA LEU A 50 -3.47 -26.40 -18.20
C LEU A 50 -4.73 -26.59 -17.34
N ILE A 51 -4.58 -26.31 -16.04
CA ILE A 51 -5.69 -26.13 -15.11
C ILE A 51 -5.67 -24.66 -14.68
N SER A 52 -6.81 -23.98 -14.76
CA SER A 52 -6.92 -22.55 -14.48
C SER A 52 -8.15 -22.26 -13.62
N SER A 53 -8.22 -21.09 -13.02
CA SER A 53 -9.45 -20.56 -12.41
C SER A 53 -10.32 -19.80 -13.42
N SER A 54 -9.85 -19.59 -14.65
CA SER A 54 -10.52 -18.84 -15.72
C SER A 54 -10.74 -19.70 -16.97
N ASP A 55 -11.86 -19.49 -17.65
CA ASP A 55 -12.15 -20.09 -18.97
C ASP A 55 -11.38 -19.45 -20.12
N GLU A 56 -10.85 -18.23 -19.94
CA GLU A 56 -10.20 -17.47 -21.00
C GLU A 56 -9.00 -18.20 -21.60
N ASP A 57 -8.30 -18.97 -20.78
CA ASP A 57 -7.10 -19.73 -21.18
C ASP A 57 -7.43 -21.10 -21.81
N LYS A 58 -8.71 -21.46 -21.92
CA LYS A 58 -9.20 -22.78 -22.40
C LYS A 58 -8.53 -23.95 -21.68
N PRO A 59 -8.62 -24.01 -20.35
CA PRO A 59 -8.02 -25.09 -19.56
C PRO A 59 -8.72 -26.41 -19.79
N VAL A 60 -8.04 -27.53 -19.50
CA VAL A 60 -8.68 -28.88 -19.52
C VAL A 60 -9.61 -29.06 -18.32
N ALA A 61 -9.40 -28.31 -17.24
CA ALA A 61 -10.25 -28.23 -16.06
C ALA A 61 -10.11 -26.90 -15.38
N GLN A 62 -11.13 -26.55 -14.60
CA GLN A 62 -11.08 -25.38 -13.72
C GLN A 62 -10.90 -25.78 -12.26
N TRP A 63 -10.16 -24.95 -11.53
CA TRP A 63 -10.13 -25.03 -10.09
C TRP A 63 -11.48 -24.64 -9.51
N LYS A 64 -12.05 -25.52 -8.71
CA LYS A 64 -13.28 -25.27 -7.94
C LYS A 64 -12.91 -24.98 -6.51
N ALA A 65 -13.36 -23.83 -6.01
CA ALA A 65 -13.16 -23.46 -4.61
C ALA A 65 -13.81 -24.49 -3.68
N GLU A 66 -13.18 -24.76 -2.56
CA GLU A 66 -13.82 -25.41 -1.42
C GLU A 66 -14.82 -24.44 -0.76
N ASP A 67 -15.74 -24.96 0.01
CA ASP A 67 -16.78 -24.17 0.68
C ASP A 67 -16.16 -23.05 1.55
N GLY A 68 -16.58 -21.82 1.29
CA GLY A 68 -16.08 -20.63 1.99
C GLY A 68 -14.72 -20.12 1.52
N VAL A 69 -14.15 -20.65 0.46
CA VAL A 69 -12.90 -20.17 -0.16
C VAL A 69 -13.22 -19.31 -1.36
N ASP A 70 -12.64 -18.10 -1.38
CA ASP A 70 -12.65 -17.21 -2.53
C ASP A 70 -11.35 -17.36 -3.30
N LEU A 71 -11.39 -17.90 -4.53
CA LEU A 71 -10.21 -18.05 -5.38
C LEU A 71 -9.60 -16.73 -5.84
N THR A 72 -10.33 -15.62 -5.74
CA THR A 72 -9.82 -14.30 -6.04
C THR A 72 -9.05 -13.68 -4.87
N ASN A 73 -9.26 -14.23 -3.68
CA ASN A 73 -8.64 -13.78 -2.42
C ASN A 73 -8.17 -14.98 -1.59
N LEU A 74 -7.19 -15.69 -2.13
CA LEU A 74 -6.59 -16.83 -1.44
C LEU A 74 -5.82 -16.38 -0.19
N PRO A 75 -5.80 -17.20 0.89
CA PRO A 75 -5.06 -16.85 2.08
C PRO A 75 -3.57 -16.71 1.79
N SER A 76 -2.94 -15.68 2.38
CA SER A 76 -1.50 -15.49 2.31
C SER A 76 -0.73 -16.64 2.95
N GLY A 77 0.52 -16.81 2.54
CA GLY A 77 1.39 -17.87 3.01
C GLY A 77 1.74 -18.85 1.90
N TYR A 78 2.25 -20.01 2.27
CA TYR A 78 2.68 -21.03 1.30
C TYR A 78 1.56 -22.00 1.00
N ALA A 79 1.53 -22.45 -0.26
CA ALA A 79 0.60 -23.45 -0.74
C ALA A 79 1.35 -24.48 -1.59
N THR A 80 0.80 -25.67 -1.66
CA THR A 80 1.28 -26.76 -2.53
C THR A 80 0.16 -27.31 -3.38
N PHE A 81 0.48 -27.74 -4.58
CA PHE A 81 -0.40 -28.48 -5.47
C PHE A 81 -0.13 -29.98 -5.29
N VAL A 82 -1.17 -30.76 -5.26
CA VAL A 82 -1.08 -32.22 -5.14
C VAL A 82 -1.98 -32.84 -6.21
N PHE A 83 -1.44 -33.81 -6.95
CA PHE A 83 -2.20 -34.50 -7.99
C PHE A 83 -2.22 -36.00 -7.71
N ASP A 84 -3.39 -36.59 -7.89
CA ASP A 84 -3.65 -38.00 -7.68
C ASP A 84 -4.29 -38.63 -8.89
N ILE A 85 -3.90 -39.86 -9.17
CA ILE A 85 -4.61 -40.75 -10.12
C ILE A 85 -4.86 -42.06 -9.38
N ALA A 86 -6.11 -42.29 -8.99
CA ALA A 86 -6.49 -43.58 -8.41
C ALA A 86 -6.44 -44.68 -9.44
N ASN A 87 -5.99 -45.85 -9.05
CA ASN A 87 -5.92 -47.03 -9.95
C ASN A 87 -7.22 -47.29 -10.66
N LYS A 88 -8.38 -47.20 -9.95
CA LYS A 88 -9.74 -47.39 -10.53
C LYS A 88 -10.09 -46.38 -11.62
N ASP A 89 -9.44 -45.23 -11.65
CA ASP A 89 -9.68 -44.15 -12.60
C ASP A 89 -8.70 -44.18 -13.80
N GLN A 90 -7.79 -45.16 -13.83
CA GLN A 90 -6.83 -45.38 -14.90
C GLN A 90 -7.44 -46.38 -15.90
N ASP A 91 -7.64 -45.93 -17.14
CA ASP A 91 -8.07 -46.80 -18.22
C ASP A 91 -6.89 -47.44 -18.92
N THR A 92 -6.66 -48.69 -18.59
CA THR A 92 -5.35 -49.33 -18.79
C THR A 92 -5.20 -50.12 -20.08
N GLU A 93 -6.25 -50.71 -20.60
CA GLU A 93 -6.07 -51.65 -21.75
C GLU A 93 -6.75 -51.20 -23.05
N SER A 94 -7.87 -50.55 -22.97
CA SER A 94 -8.65 -50.24 -24.16
C SER A 94 -8.07 -49.09 -24.99
N GLN A 95 -7.31 -48.20 -24.40
CA GLN A 95 -6.82 -47.00 -25.06
C GLN A 95 -5.31 -46.98 -25.35
N THR A 96 -4.47 -47.61 -24.55
CA THR A 96 -3.02 -47.56 -24.71
C THR A 96 -2.41 -48.86 -25.24
N GLY A 97 -3.11 -49.99 -25.15
CA GLY A 97 -2.56 -51.30 -25.48
C GLY A 97 -1.42 -51.78 -24.55
N ILE A 98 -1.21 -51.08 -23.45
CA ILE A 98 -0.16 -51.37 -22.48
C ILE A 98 -0.79 -52.01 -21.25
N LYS A 99 -0.34 -53.20 -20.90
CA LYS A 99 -0.78 -53.85 -19.65
C LYS A 99 -0.01 -53.24 -18.46
N PRO A 100 -0.74 -52.97 -17.34
CA PRO A 100 -0.11 -52.57 -16.11
C PRO A 100 0.97 -53.56 -15.66
N SER A 101 2.11 -53.06 -15.29
CA SER A 101 3.18 -53.87 -14.73
C SER A 101 3.82 -53.13 -13.54
N ASP A 102 4.70 -53.79 -12.80
CA ASP A 102 5.42 -53.14 -11.69
C ASP A 102 6.28 -51.90 -12.13
N ASP A 103 6.68 -51.93 -13.41
CA ASP A 103 7.42 -50.81 -14.02
C ASP A 103 6.49 -49.74 -14.62
N TYR A 104 5.21 -50.04 -14.71
CA TYR A 104 4.18 -49.12 -15.21
C TYR A 104 3.10 -48.88 -14.13
N PRO A 105 2.94 -47.65 -13.64
CA PRO A 105 2.14 -47.39 -12.47
C PRO A 105 0.62 -47.41 -12.67
N PHE A 106 0.11 -47.77 -13.85
CA PHE A 106 -1.33 -47.82 -14.13
C PHE A 106 -2.12 -48.79 -13.22
N ALA A 107 -1.44 -49.77 -12.62
CA ALA A 107 -2.08 -50.71 -11.68
C ALA A 107 -2.01 -50.21 -10.22
N LYS A 108 -1.43 -49.05 -9.97
CA LYS A 108 -1.25 -48.46 -8.62
C LYS A 108 -1.87 -47.06 -8.58
N ASP A 109 -2.25 -46.64 -7.40
CA ASP A 109 -2.54 -45.24 -7.18
C ASP A 109 -1.25 -44.43 -7.39
N VAL A 110 -1.36 -43.33 -8.14
CA VAL A 110 -0.23 -42.40 -8.35
C VAL A 110 -0.50 -41.15 -7.57
N HIS A 111 0.42 -40.78 -6.68
CA HIS A 111 0.37 -39.61 -5.86
C HIS A 111 1.60 -38.76 -6.11
N GLU A 112 1.40 -37.48 -6.37
CA GLU A 112 2.48 -36.52 -6.39
C GLU A 112 2.83 -36.12 -4.95
N ALA A 113 4.13 -36.12 -4.62
CA ALA A 113 4.56 -35.66 -3.31
C ALA A 113 4.28 -34.18 -3.12
N PRO A 114 3.66 -33.76 -2.01
CA PRO A 114 3.46 -32.35 -1.72
C PRO A 114 4.81 -31.63 -1.52
N PHE A 115 4.84 -30.35 -1.79
CA PHE A 115 6.00 -29.47 -1.56
C PHE A 115 7.25 -29.79 -2.40
N THR A 116 7.10 -30.32 -3.59
CA THR A 116 8.20 -30.24 -4.54
C THR A 116 8.49 -28.79 -4.90
N ALA A 117 9.71 -28.46 -5.34
CA ALA A 117 10.11 -27.07 -5.57
C ALA A 117 9.24 -26.34 -6.60
N ASP A 118 8.78 -27.07 -7.61
CA ASP A 118 7.91 -26.59 -8.67
C ASP A 118 6.42 -26.63 -8.31
N GLU A 119 6.04 -27.29 -7.20
CA GLU A 119 4.66 -27.40 -6.70
C GLU A 119 4.38 -26.45 -5.51
N THR A 120 5.38 -25.75 -5.02
CA THR A 120 5.22 -24.82 -3.91
C THR A 120 5.14 -23.38 -4.41
N VAL A 121 4.08 -22.72 -4.05
CA VAL A 121 3.85 -21.30 -4.36
C VAL A 121 3.60 -20.51 -3.10
N MET A 122 3.80 -19.21 -3.18
CA MET A 122 3.48 -18.31 -2.09
C MET A 122 2.40 -17.33 -2.53
N PHE A 123 1.35 -17.21 -1.73
CA PHE A 123 0.33 -16.19 -1.87
C PHE A 123 0.66 -14.97 -1.01
N ARG A 124 0.49 -13.79 -1.61
CA ARG A 124 0.87 -12.52 -1.00
C ARG A 124 -0.15 -12.06 0.05
N LEU A 125 0.32 -11.38 1.08
CA LEU A 125 -0.53 -10.77 2.07
C LEU A 125 -1.17 -9.47 1.54
N THR A 126 -2.47 -9.33 1.77
CA THR A 126 -3.21 -8.08 1.69
C THR A 126 -3.94 -7.90 3.02
N PRO A 127 -3.35 -7.20 4.01
CA PRO A 127 -3.99 -7.03 5.30
C PRO A 127 -5.24 -6.17 5.16
N LYS A 128 -6.28 -6.48 5.93
CA LYS A 128 -7.41 -5.59 6.12
C LYS A 128 -7.03 -4.55 7.16
N LEU A 129 -7.26 -3.28 6.84
CA LEU A 129 -7.09 -2.18 7.77
C LEU A 129 -8.45 -1.74 8.30
N ASP A 130 -8.51 -1.46 9.59
CA ASP A 130 -9.62 -0.82 10.28
C ASP A 130 -9.04 0.04 11.39
N SER A 131 -9.77 1.03 11.88
CA SER A 131 -9.33 1.76 13.06
C SER A 131 -10.47 2.16 13.98
N THR A 132 -10.12 2.52 15.22
CA THR A 132 -11.09 2.90 16.22
C THR A 132 -10.51 3.96 17.13
N VAL A 133 -11.12 5.12 17.15
CA VAL A 133 -10.76 6.18 18.09
C VAL A 133 -11.16 5.82 19.53
N SER A 134 -10.33 6.18 20.50
CA SER A 134 -10.60 5.91 21.92
C SER A 134 -11.83 6.67 22.46
N SER A 135 -12.13 7.84 21.86
CA SER A 135 -13.26 8.69 22.21
C SER A 135 -13.84 9.31 20.96
N LYS A 136 -15.09 8.97 20.66
CA LYS A 136 -15.82 9.54 19.51
C LYS A 136 -16.26 10.97 19.72
N GLU A 137 -16.40 11.39 20.98
CA GLU A 137 -16.74 12.74 21.38
C GLU A 137 -15.73 13.23 22.41
N VAL A 138 -15.13 14.38 22.13
CA VAL A 138 -14.14 15.05 22.98
C VAL A 138 -14.43 16.54 23.03
N LYS A 139 -13.95 17.22 24.06
CA LYS A 139 -13.98 18.70 24.11
C LYS A 139 -12.70 19.26 23.51
N ALA A 140 -12.81 20.45 22.95
CA ALA A 140 -11.63 21.17 22.47
C ALA A 140 -10.57 21.31 23.57
N GLY A 141 -9.35 20.88 23.28
CA GLY A 141 -8.23 20.82 24.22
C GLY A 141 -8.03 19.46 24.91
N GLU A 142 -8.97 18.54 24.77
CA GLU A 142 -8.77 17.16 25.28
C GLU A 142 -7.94 16.32 24.30
N THR A 143 -7.32 15.28 24.85
CA THR A 143 -6.51 14.33 24.08
C THR A 143 -7.33 13.10 23.68
N THR A 144 -7.00 12.53 22.54
CA THR A 144 -7.51 11.22 22.10
C THR A 144 -6.38 10.40 21.50
N VAL A 145 -6.62 9.13 21.25
CA VAL A 145 -5.73 8.23 20.52
C VAL A 145 -6.55 7.46 19.50
N ASP A 146 -5.89 7.00 18.44
CA ASP A 146 -6.48 6.05 17.52
C ASP A 146 -5.85 4.66 17.69
N LYS A 147 -6.58 3.63 17.32
CA LYS A 147 -6.16 2.23 17.35
C LYS A 147 -6.32 1.64 15.97
N LEU A 148 -5.22 1.52 15.26
CA LEU A 148 -5.17 0.79 14.00
C LEU A 148 -5.30 -0.71 14.25
N VAL A 149 -6.19 -1.35 13.56
CA VAL A 149 -6.36 -2.80 13.53
C VAL A 149 -5.82 -3.32 12.21
N VAL A 150 -4.72 -4.06 12.26
CA VAL A 150 -4.18 -4.80 11.13
C VAL A 150 -4.72 -6.22 11.23
N ALA A 151 -5.72 -6.53 10.43
CA ALA A 151 -6.45 -7.77 10.49
C ALA A 151 -6.17 -8.66 9.28
N LYS A 152 -6.57 -9.92 9.39
CA LYS A 152 -6.61 -10.87 8.29
C LYS A 152 -7.75 -10.50 7.35
N THR A 153 -7.50 -10.53 6.06
CA THR A 153 -8.55 -10.45 5.03
C THR A 153 -9.22 -11.81 4.86
N ASN A 154 -8.43 -12.88 4.97
CA ASN A 154 -8.90 -14.25 5.05
C ASN A 154 -8.52 -14.84 6.41
N GLU A 155 -9.42 -15.56 7.08
CA GLU A 155 -9.15 -16.16 8.40
C GLU A 155 -7.89 -17.04 8.43
N LYS A 156 -7.53 -17.63 7.31
CA LYS A 156 -6.35 -18.49 7.13
C LYS A 156 -5.07 -17.74 6.76
N ASP A 157 -5.12 -16.40 6.65
CA ASP A 157 -3.93 -15.61 6.36
C ASP A 157 -2.81 -15.89 7.37
N VAL A 158 -1.60 -16.01 6.83
CA VAL A 158 -0.37 -16.15 7.58
C VAL A 158 0.46 -14.89 7.37
N TRP A 159 1.05 -14.35 8.45
CA TRP A 159 1.95 -13.22 8.33
C TRP A 159 3.21 -13.64 7.57
N PRO A 160 3.59 -12.91 6.51
CA PRO A 160 4.74 -13.30 5.68
C PRO A 160 6.05 -13.20 6.46
N THR A 161 6.97 -14.11 6.13
CA THR A 161 8.33 -14.10 6.63
C THR A 161 9.31 -14.16 5.47
N TYR A 162 10.53 -13.70 5.67
CA TYR A 162 11.62 -13.82 4.71
C TYR A 162 12.85 -14.46 5.38
N PRO A 163 13.74 -15.14 4.61
CA PRO A 163 14.89 -15.81 5.19
C PRO A 163 15.97 -14.83 5.65
N GLU A 164 16.69 -15.19 6.69
CA GLU A 164 17.96 -14.54 7.02
C GLU A 164 19.00 -14.80 5.92
N THR A 165 19.85 -13.81 5.65
CA THR A 165 20.82 -13.85 4.54
C THR A 165 22.14 -14.56 4.86
N ASN A 166 22.40 -14.89 6.11
CA ASN A 166 23.64 -15.52 6.57
C ASN A 166 23.35 -16.87 7.22
N VAL A 167 23.05 -17.87 6.40
CA VAL A 167 22.71 -19.21 6.88
C VAL A 167 23.82 -20.19 6.51
N THR A 168 24.17 -21.06 7.44
CA THR A 168 25.11 -22.17 7.19
C THR A 168 24.49 -23.15 6.19
N GLU A 169 25.27 -23.62 5.26
CA GLU A 169 24.83 -24.62 4.28
C GLU A 169 24.21 -25.83 4.97
N GLY A 170 22.97 -26.16 4.58
CA GLY A 170 22.21 -27.27 5.14
C GLY A 170 21.27 -26.92 6.32
N GLU A 171 21.32 -25.70 6.85
CA GLU A 171 20.37 -25.22 7.83
C GLU A 171 19.17 -24.57 7.15
N ILE A 172 17.99 -24.65 7.82
CA ILE A 172 16.82 -23.87 7.40
C ILE A 172 17.02 -22.45 7.91
N PRO A 173 16.97 -21.43 7.02
CA PRO A 173 17.09 -20.05 7.43
C PRO A 173 16.03 -19.70 8.49
N LYS A 174 16.45 -19.03 9.55
CA LYS A 174 15.50 -18.49 10.51
C LYS A 174 14.59 -17.49 9.80
N ALA A 175 13.30 -17.67 9.95
CA ALA A 175 12.32 -16.79 9.32
C ALA A 175 12.22 -15.49 10.09
N THR A 176 12.41 -14.38 9.39
CA THR A 176 12.22 -13.04 9.93
C THR A 176 10.84 -12.54 9.48
N PRO A 177 9.95 -12.12 10.42
CA PRO A 177 8.66 -11.55 10.04
C PRO A 177 8.85 -10.31 9.16
N LEU A 178 8.02 -10.19 8.12
CA LEU A 178 7.98 -8.97 7.32
C LEU A 178 7.57 -7.80 8.21
N SER A 179 8.35 -6.71 8.18
CA SER A 179 8.02 -5.47 8.86
C SER A 179 7.24 -4.57 7.92
N LEU A 180 6.09 -4.09 8.35
CA LEU A 180 5.23 -3.17 7.61
C LEU A 180 5.04 -1.89 8.42
N ASP A 181 5.06 -0.75 7.72
CA ASP A 181 4.76 0.56 8.28
C ASP A 181 3.42 1.06 7.76
N PHE A 182 2.68 1.71 8.63
CA PHE A 182 1.37 2.28 8.34
C PHE A 182 1.38 3.77 8.64
N HIS A 183 0.84 4.55 7.72
CA HIS A 183 0.72 5.99 7.84
C HIS A 183 -0.74 6.37 8.08
N GLY A 184 -0.99 7.04 9.20
CA GLY A 184 -2.30 7.54 9.60
C GLY A 184 -2.35 9.06 9.48
N VAL A 185 -3.40 9.55 8.85
CA VAL A 185 -3.66 10.98 8.72
C VAL A 185 -5.06 11.28 9.27
N LEU A 186 -5.13 12.24 10.19
CA LEU A 186 -6.39 12.76 10.69
C LEU A 186 -6.79 13.99 9.88
N TYR A 187 -7.97 13.97 9.34
CA TYR A 187 -8.53 15.07 8.57
C TYR A 187 -9.69 15.73 9.30
N LYS A 188 -9.75 17.06 9.26
CA LYS A 188 -10.94 17.83 9.61
C LYS A 188 -11.83 17.91 8.39
N VAL A 189 -13.06 17.44 8.51
CA VAL A 189 -14.02 17.36 7.41
C VAL A 189 -15.05 18.48 7.48
N SER A 190 -15.38 18.95 8.70
CA SER A 190 -16.35 20.01 8.94
C SER A 190 -16.04 20.77 10.21
N ASP A 191 -16.39 22.06 10.25
CA ASP A 191 -16.41 22.88 11.48
C ASP A 191 -17.60 22.52 12.40
N ASP A 192 -18.62 21.87 11.87
CA ASP A 192 -19.78 21.39 12.62
C ASP A 192 -19.49 20.01 13.23
N PRO A 193 -19.49 19.87 14.57
CA PRO A 193 -19.27 18.58 15.22
C PRO A 193 -20.42 17.58 15.01
N SER A 194 -21.56 18.02 14.50
CA SER A 194 -22.71 17.15 14.18
C SER A 194 -22.75 16.72 12.71
N ALA A 195 -21.81 17.18 11.89
CA ALA A 195 -21.81 16.86 10.46
C ALA A 195 -21.71 15.34 10.23
N ALA A 196 -22.52 14.85 9.31
CA ALA A 196 -22.40 13.49 8.81
C ALA A 196 -21.18 13.39 7.87
N ILE A 197 -20.44 12.30 7.97
CA ILE A 197 -19.40 11.93 7.01
C ILE A 197 -19.90 10.69 6.28
N GLU A 198 -19.85 10.72 4.96
CA GLU A 198 -20.13 9.57 4.14
C GLU A 198 -18.85 8.71 4.03
N GLU A 199 -19.03 7.40 4.04
CA GLU A 199 -17.95 6.46 3.79
C GLU A 199 -17.58 6.48 2.30
N THR A 200 -16.29 6.68 2.01
CA THR A 200 -15.74 6.78 0.65
C THR A 200 -14.40 6.07 0.54
N ASP A 201 -14.03 5.65 -0.67
CA ASP A 201 -12.72 5.03 -0.91
C ASP A 201 -11.56 6.04 -0.93
N THR A 202 -11.86 7.32 -0.97
CA THR A 202 -10.88 8.40 -1.07
C THR A 202 -11.19 9.52 -0.09
N VAL A 203 -10.14 10.21 0.36
CA VAL A 203 -10.28 11.40 1.19
C VAL A 203 -10.96 12.51 0.37
N PRO A 204 -12.03 13.15 0.89
CA PRO A 204 -12.68 14.28 0.22
C PRO A 204 -11.71 15.44 -0.03
N GLU A 205 -11.86 16.13 -1.16
CA GLU A 205 -11.00 17.27 -1.53
C GLU A 205 -11.04 18.44 -0.54
N ASN A 206 -12.16 18.62 0.16
CA ASN A 206 -12.35 19.67 1.15
C ASN A 206 -11.87 19.28 2.55
N ALA A 207 -11.39 18.05 2.75
CA ALA A 207 -10.87 17.60 4.03
C ALA A 207 -9.48 18.19 4.28
N VAL A 208 -9.27 18.76 5.47
CA VAL A 208 -8.04 19.44 5.85
C VAL A 208 -7.22 18.54 6.76
N LYS A 209 -5.99 18.23 6.37
CA LYS A 209 -5.05 17.48 7.21
C LYS A 209 -4.71 18.26 8.47
N VAL A 210 -4.90 17.66 9.65
CA VAL A 210 -4.66 18.30 10.94
C VAL A 210 -3.65 17.58 11.82
N HIS A 211 -3.45 16.28 11.60
CA HIS A 211 -2.48 15.46 12.32
C HIS A 211 -2.05 14.29 11.46
N GLU A 212 -0.83 13.83 11.66
CA GLU A 212 -0.32 12.62 11.04
C GLU A 212 0.57 11.84 12.01
N THR A 213 0.59 10.54 11.85
CA THR A 213 1.36 9.63 12.68
C THR A 213 1.74 8.39 11.89
N ASP A 214 2.82 7.74 12.29
CA ASP A 214 3.24 6.46 11.73
C ASP A 214 3.19 5.38 12.81
N ILE A 215 2.74 4.20 12.43
CA ILE A 215 2.92 2.96 13.19
C ILE A 215 3.94 2.13 12.42
N LYS A 216 5.13 2.00 12.98
CA LYS A 216 6.28 1.34 12.34
C LYS A 216 6.50 -0.06 12.91
N ASP A 217 7.27 -0.86 12.15
CA ASP A 217 7.75 -2.18 12.57
C ASP A 217 6.65 -3.16 12.97
N VAL A 218 5.52 -3.10 12.24
CA VAL A 218 4.43 -4.05 12.43
C VAL A 218 4.82 -5.40 11.82
N THR A 219 4.94 -6.42 12.66
CA THR A 219 5.41 -7.76 12.30
C THR A 219 4.39 -8.87 12.51
N LYS A 220 3.13 -8.53 12.79
CA LYS A 220 2.02 -9.47 12.99
C LYS A 220 0.67 -8.79 12.88
N PHE A 221 -0.37 -9.58 12.72
CA PHE A 221 -1.75 -9.08 12.89
C PHE A 221 -1.97 -8.64 14.34
N GLY A 222 -2.74 -7.58 14.53
CA GLY A 222 -3.00 -7.04 15.85
C GLY A 222 -3.56 -5.64 15.86
N THR A 223 -3.68 -5.09 17.07
CA THR A 223 -4.12 -3.71 17.31
C THR A 223 -2.93 -2.88 17.78
N TYR A 224 -2.75 -1.74 17.18
CA TYR A 224 -1.65 -0.82 17.40
C TYR A 224 -2.22 0.55 17.77
N THR A 225 -1.70 1.18 18.82
CA THR A 225 -2.22 2.43 19.33
C THR A 225 -1.27 3.57 18.98
N THR A 226 -1.81 4.68 18.49
CA THR A 226 -1.05 5.90 18.23
C THR A 226 -0.60 6.57 19.54
N ASP A 227 0.35 7.48 19.42
CA ASP A 227 0.54 8.46 20.48
C ASP A 227 -0.72 9.32 20.67
N SER A 228 -0.85 9.90 21.87
CA SER A 228 -1.97 10.79 22.13
C SER A 228 -1.80 12.12 21.41
N PHE A 229 -2.88 12.63 20.86
CA PHE A 229 -2.92 13.93 20.19
C PHE A 229 -4.06 14.79 20.74
N THR A 230 -3.93 16.11 20.62
CA THR A 230 -4.88 17.08 21.15
C THR A 230 -5.62 17.77 20.02
N LEU A 231 -6.94 17.78 20.06
CA LEU A 231 -7.78 18.52 19.12
C LEU A 231 -8.26 19.81 19.76
N THR A 232 -7.83 20.94 19.22
CA THR A 232 -8.10 22.27 19.79
C THR A 232 -9.26 23.00 19.16
N GLU A 233 -9.75 22.55 18.01
CA GLU A 233 -10.84 23.19 17.28
C GLU A 233 -12.10 22.31 17.28
N SER A 234 -13.25 22.96 17.38
CA SER A 234 -14.54 22.28 17.18
C SER A 234 -14.69 21.77 15.75
N GLY A 235 -15.36 20.64 15.58
CA GLY A 235 -15.63 20.06 14.27
C GLY A 235 -15.72 18.56 14.24
N THR A 236 -15.89 18.03 13.06
CA THR A 236 -15.92 16.60 12.78
C THR A 236 -14.63 16.20 12.06
N TYR A 237 -13.97 15.17 12.56
CA TYR A 237 -12.68 14.67 12.10
C TYR A 237 -12.79 13.19 11.77
N ALA A 238 -11.98 12.71 10.82
CA ALA A 238 -11.87 11.29 10.48
C ALA A 238 -10.42 10.89 10.19
N TRP A 239 -10.04 9.69 10.63
CA TRP A 239 -8.77 9.08 10.30
C TRP A 239 -8.80 8.43 8.92
N HIS A 240 -7.63 8.38 8.28
CA HIS A 240 -7.37 7.58 7.11
C HIS A 240 -6.00 6.91 7.22
N TRP A 241 -5.99 5.58 7.16
CA TRP A 241 -4.78 4.78 7.27
C TRP A 241 -4.38 4.17 5.93
N THR A 242 -3.09 4.20 5.66
CA THR A 242 -2.51 3.64 4.45
C THR A 242 -1.26 2.84 4.75
N MET A 243 -1.02 1.81 3.97
CA MET A 243 0.26 1.11 3.85
C MET A 243 0.74 1.26 2.40
N THR A 244 1.92 1.76 2.21
CA THR A 244 2.52 1.93 0.88
C THR A 244 3.95 1.40 0.84
N PRO A 245 4.47 1.07 -0.34
CA PRO A 245 5.87 0.65 -0.48
C PRO A 245 6.89 1.65 0.03
N SER A 246 6.57 2.94 -0.08
CA SER A 246 7.47 4.01 0.38
C SER A 246 7.55 4.14 1.89
N LEU A 247 6.56 3.59 2.62
CA LEU A 247 6.51 3.60 4.08
C LEU A 247 7.10 2.32 4.66
N THR A 248 6.95 1.22 3.92
CA THR A 248 7.37 -0.09 4.38
C THR A 248 8.73 -0.46 3.82
N GLY A 249 9.57 -0.90 4.69
CA GLY A 249 10.92 -1.33 4.35
C GLY A 249 11.92 -0.16 4.32
N ASP A 250 12.99 -0.35 5.03
CA ASP A 250 14.13 0.56 5.01
C ASP A 250 14.85 0.46 3.65
N GLN A 251 14.33 1.21 2.68
CA GLN A 251 14.90 1.24 1.33
C GLN A 251 16.35 1.72 1.32
N ASN A 252 16.78 2.43 2.35
CA ASN A 252 18.12 2.99 2.46
C ASN A 252 19.08 2.05 3.19
N HIS A 253 18.58 1.14 4.03
CA HIS A 253 19.41 0.32 4.92
C HIS A 253 19.33 -1.18 4.62
N ASN A 254 18.23 -1.68 4.04
CA ASN A 254 18.12 -3.10 3.71
C ASN A 254 17.36 -3.34 2.38
N PRO A 255 18.08 -3.45 1.25
CA PRO A 255 17.45 -3.73 -0.04
C PRO A 255 16.68 -5.06 -0.08
N LEU A 256 17.00 -6.02 0.81
CA LEU A 256 16.27 -7.29 0.93
C LEU A 256 14.86 -7.07 1.50
N THR A 257 14.69 -6.14 2.43
CA THR A 257 13.37 -5.80 2.98
C THR A 257 12.45 -5.22 1.91
N ALA A 258 12.98 -4.33 1.05
CA ALA A 258 12.22 -3.77 -0.06
C ALA A 258 11.82 -4.83 -1.10
N LEU A 259 12.72 -5.80 -1.37
CA LEU A 259 12.42 -6.92 -2.26
C LEU A 259 11.38 -7.86 -1.64
N ALA A 260 11.56 -8.23 -0.37
CA ALA A 260 10.62 -9.05 0.38
C ALA A 260 9.23 -8.41 0.41
N TRP A 261 9.16 -7.09 0.63
CA TRP A 261 7.89 -6.36 0.60
C TRP A 261 7.17 -6.55 -0.74
N ARG A 262 7.86 -6.36 -1.87
CA ARG A 262 7.29 -6.50 -3.23
C ARG A 262 6.83 -7.93 -3.54
N GLN A 263 7.51 -8.91 -2.97
CA GLN A 263 7.20 -10.33 -3.18
C GLN A 263 6.10 -10.83 -2.25
N LEU A 264 5.98 -10.27 -1.04
CA LEU A 264 5.16 -10.82 0.02
C LEU A 264 3.85 -10.07 0.26
N THR A 265 3.68 -8.87 -0.32
CA THR A 265 2.45 -8.07 -0.19
C THR A 265 1.91 -7.60 -1.54
N HIS A 266 0.63 -7.23 -1.54
CA HIS A 266 -0.01 -6.58 -2.69
C HIS A 266 -0.03 -5.07 -2.50
N GLY A 267 0.85 -4.33 -3.14
CA GLY A 267 0.79 -2.89 -3.35
C GLY A 267 0.29 -2.02 -2.19
N LYS A 268 -0.35 -0.92 -2.52
CA LYS A 268 -0.97 0.00 -1.56
C LYS A 268 -2.21 -0.63 -0.92
N VAL A 269 -2.28 -0.57 0.40
CA VAL A 269 -3.47 -0.96 1.17
C VAL A 269 -3.96 0.26 1.94
N GLN A 270 -5.26 0.48 1.96
CA GLN A 270 -5.91 1.55 2.71
C GLN A 270 -7.29 1.08 3.17
N HIS A 271 -7.81 1.68 4.24
CA HIS A 271 -9.21 1.50 4.57
C HIS A 271 -10.07 2.61 3.94
N ALA A 272 -11.39 2.42 3.93
CA ALA A 272 -12.33 3.44 3.51
C ALA A 272 -12.25 4.65 4.46
N PHE A 273 -12.38 5.86 3.92
CA PHE A 273 -12.45 7.09 4.69
C PHE A 273 -13.86 7.29 5.26
N GLY A 274 -13.96 7.79 6.49
CA GLY A 274 -15.26 8.15 7.08
C GLY A 274 -15.98 6.99 7.78
N LEU A 275 -15.28 5.91 8.10
CA LEU A 275 -15.82 4.83 8.92
C LEU A 275 -16.30 5.37 10.28
N ALA A 276 -17.47 4.93 10.72
CA ALA A 276 -18.07 5.41 11.97
C ALA A 276 -17.22 5.13 13.23
N SER A 277 -16.29 4.18 13.17
CA SER A 277 -15.31 3.86 14.21
C SER A 277 -14.20 4.90 14.34
N GLU A 278 -13.94 5.68 13.30
CA GLU A 278 -12.79 6.57 13.13
C GLU A 278 -13.14 8.04 13.24
N ILE A 279 -14.43 8.33 13.38
CA ILE A 279 -14.91 9.70 13.47
C ILE A 279 -14.76 10.22 14.90
N VAL A 280 -14.07 11.36 15.02
CA VAL A 280 -13.98 12.14 16.26
C VAL A 280 -14.79 13.42 16.11
N ARG A 281 -15.67 13.67 17.06
CA ARG A 281 -16.49 14.89 17.15
C ARG A 281 -15.99 15.75 18.28
N VAL A 282 -15.48 16.93 17.96
CA VAL A 282 -14.92 17.86 18.94
C VAL A 282 -15.97 18.91 19.28
N GLN A 283 -16.45 18.90 20.51
CA GLN A 283 -17.40 19.86 21.05
C GLN A 283 -16.68 21.03 21.70
N GLY A 284 -17.26 22.23 21.59
CA GLY A 284 -16.76 23.42 22.26
C GLY A 284 -16.57 24.60 21.32
N LYS A 285 -16.34 25.77 21.90
CA LYS A 285 -16.00 26.94 21.10
C LYS A 285 -14.63 26.72 20.45
N LYS A 286 -14.55 27.06 19.16
CA LYS A 286 -13.25 27.37 18.55
C LYS A 286 -12.52 28.31 19.52
N PRO A 287 -11.31 28.02 19.99
CA PRO A 287 -10.57 28.98 20.80
C PRO A 287 -10.61 30.33 20.08
N ASP A 288 -10.99 31.38 20.79
CA ASP A 288 -10.79 32.75 20.31
C ASP A 288 -9.27 33.01 20.29
N VAL A 289 -8.58 32.35 19.40
CA VAL A 289 -7.22 32.71 19.03
C VAL A 289 -7.38 34.04 18.30
N PRO A 290 -6.77 35.13 18.77
CA PRO A 290 -6.77 36.38 18.02
C PRO A 290 -6.40 36.02 16.59
N LYS A 291 -7.26 36.36 15.62
CA LYS A 291 -7.05 35.99 14.22
C LYS A 291 -5.79 36.66 13.70
N CYS A 292 -4.66 36.02 13.98
CA CYS A 292 -3.45 36.28 13.23
C CYS A 292 -3.73 35.81 11.80
N GLU A 293 -3.86 36.76 10.89
CA GLU A 293 -3.97 36.45 9.47
C GLU A 293 -2.54 36.34 8.94
N VAL A 294 -2.19 35.12 8.56
CA VAL A 294 -0.91 34.81 7.94
C VAL A 294 -1.18 34.44 6.50
N SER A 295 -0.42 34.98 5.61
CA SER A 295 -0.35 34.60 4.21
C SER A 295 1.05 34.80 3.70
N THR A 296 1.34 34.28 2.52
CA THR A 296 2.60 34.54 1.86
C THR A 296 2.39 35.06 0.45
N LYS A 297 3.44 35.61 -0.12
CA LYS A 297 3.46 36.11 -1.48
C LYS A 297 4.66 35.52 -2.21
N SER A 298 4.38 34.56 -3.04
CA SER A 298 5.39 33.90 -3.85
C SER A 298 5.86 34.75 -5.05
N GLN A 299 6.95 34.32 -5.67
CA GLN A 299 7.50 34.96 -6.87
C GLN A 299 6.60 34.86 -8.11
N GLY A 300 5.56 34.01 -8.10
CA GLY A 300 4.64 33.76 -9.20
C GLY A 300 5.29 32.94 -10.31
N GLU A 301 6.08 33.55 -11.20
CA GLU A 301 6.80 32.82 -12.25
C GLU A 301 8.31 32.97 -12.08
N VAL A 302 9.05 31.85 -12.19
CA VAL A 302 10.51 31.82 -12.12
C VAL A 302 11.04 31.05 -13.33
N THR A 303 12.10 31.62 -13.96
CA THR A 303 12.74 30.98 -15.11
C THR A 303 13.72 29.91 -14.65
N PHE A 304 13.62 28.73 -15.24
CA PHE A 304 14.56 27.64 -15.03
C PHE A 304 15.76 27.83 -15.96
N GLU A 305 16.93 28.06 -15.38
CA GLU A 305 18.17 28.32 -16.10
C GLU A 305 19.33 27.48 -15.55
N ASN A 306 20.16 26.95 -16.44
CA ASN A 306 21.34 26.17 -16.07
C ASN A 306 21.04 24.97 -15.14
N GLY A 307 19.86 24.32 -15.34
CA GLY A 307 19.47 23.16 -14.59
C GLY A 307 18.92 23.46 -13.18
N LYS A 308 18.56 24.72 -12.91
CA LYS A 308 18.04 25.11 -11.58
C LYS A 308 17.15 26.35 -11.63
N ALA A 309 16.38 26.55 -10.56
CA ALA A 309 15.69 27.78 -10.24
C ALA A 309 15.76 28.02 -8.72
N ASP A 310 15.92 29.27 -8.32
CA ASP A 310 15.99 29.66 -6.92
C ASP A 310 14.66 30.28 -6.49
N LEU A 311 14.01 29.65 -5.50
CA LEU A 311 12.68 30.00 -5.01
C LEU A 311 12.77 30.59 -3.60
N HIS A 312 11.98 31.61 -3.33
CA HIS A 312 11.74 32.14 -2.00
C HIS A 312 10.31 32.67 -1.89
N ASP A 313 9.85 32.90 -0.68
CA ASP A 313 8.53 33.38 -0.37
C ASP A 313 8.59 34.54 0.64
N GLU A 314 7.62 35.43 0.61
CA GLU A 314 7.51 36.59 1.48
C GLU A 314 6.35 36.41 2.46
N LEU A 315 6.62 36.44 3.78
CA LEU A 315 5.64 36.29 4.82
C LEU A 315 4.84 37.61 5.00
N LEU A 316 3.53 37.52 4.98
CA LEU A 316 2.64 38.62 5.22
C LEU A 316 1.84 38.36 6.50
N LEU A 317 2.03 39.20 7.50
CA LEU A 317 1.42 39.07 8.82
C LEU A 317 0.47 40.24 9.09
N LYS A 318 -0.76 39.92 9.50
CA LYS A 318 -1.72 40.92 9.93
C LYS A 318 -2.34 40.52 11.26
N ASN A 319 -2.32 41.42 12.23
CA ASN A 319 -2.80 41.19 13.60
C ASN A 319 -2.09 40.03 14.35
N CYS A 320 -0.82 39.84 14.10
CA CYS A 320 -0.01 38.71 14.61
C CYS A 320 0.98 39.17 15.69
N SER A 321 0.53 39.85 16.75
CA SER A 321 1.39 40.35 17.81
C SER A 321 2.21 39.28 18.52
N ASP A 322 1.76 38.05 18.53
CA ASP A 322 2.37 36.94 19.24
C ASP A 322 3.27 36.09 18.34
N ALA A 323 3.33 36.38 17.04
CA ALA A 323 4.21 35.66 16.11
C ALA A 323 5.68 35.93 16.44
N ALA A 324 6.47 34.86 16.59
CA ALA A 324 7.89 34.95 16.92
C ALA A 324 8.78 34.29 15.87
N LYS A 325 8.40 33.13 15.36
CA LYS A 325 9.15 32.37 14.36
C LYS A 325 8.25 31.90 13.26
N ALA A 326 8.78 31.84 12.03
CA ALA A 326 8.14 31.23 10.88
C ALA A 326 9.05 30.15 10.27
N GLU A 327 8.45 29.10 9.78
CA GLU A 327 9.05 28.00 9.06
C GLU A 327 8.29 27.81 7.76
N PHE A 328 8.97 27.58 6.65
CA PHE A 328 8.34 27.45 5.35
C PHE A 328 8.55 26.04 4.81
N GLU A 329 7.51 25.49 4.23
CA GLU A 329 7.53 24.23 3.49
C GLU A 329 7.38 24.54 2.01
N LEU A 330 8.31 24.05 1.19
CA LEU A 330 8.17 24.09 -0.27
C LEU A 330 7.66 22.72 -0.76
N TRP A 331 6.57 22.73 -1.48
CA TRP A 331 5.95 21.55 -2.07
C TRP A 331 5.96 21.61 -3.59
N LYS A 332 6.16 20.48 -4.26
CA LYS A 332 5.94 20.33 -5.69
C LYS A 332 4.54 19.78 -5.94
N GLN A 333 3.75 20.53 -6.68
CA GLN A 333 2.38 20.15 -7.02
C GLN A 333 2.36 18.99 -8.01
N SER A 334 1.54 17.98 -7.73
CA SER A 334 1.21 16.90 -8.67
C SER A 334 0.18 17.36 -9.69
N ASN A 335 0.03 16.59 -10.78
CA ASN A 335 -1.03 16.82 -11.78
C ASN A 335 -2.42 16.34 -11.30
N GLY A 336 -2.50 15.75 -10.12
CA GLY A 336 -3.72 15.22 -9.49
C GLY A 336 -4.17 16.03 -8.27
N ASP A 337 -4.76 15.33 -7.34
CA ASP A 337 -5.14 15.87 -6.04
C ASP A 337 -3.92 16.20 -5.16
N GLN A 338 -4.18 16.83 -4.02
CA GLN A 338 -3.13 17.23 -3.07
C GLN A 338 -2.36 16.05 -2.47
N SER A 339 -2.95 14.87 -2.45
CA SER A 339 -2.30 13.66 -1.89
C SER A 339 -1.09 13.19 -2.69
N GLY A 340 -0.98 13.63 -3.94
CA GLY A 340 0.17 13.36 -4.81
C GLY A 340 1.29 14.39 -4.74
N ASP A 341 1.14 15.46 -3.94
CA ASP A 341 2.15 16.50 -3.81
C ASP A 341 3.37 16.01 -3.05
N VAL A 342 4.53 16.51 -3.42
CA VAL A 342 5.81 16.10 -2.84
C VAL A 342 6.41 17.25 -2.05
N LEU A 343 6.66 17.04 -0.76
CA LEU A 343 7.43 17.97 0.06
C LEU A 343 8.88 17.97 -0.43
N ILE A 344 9.35 19.13 -0.87
CA ILE A 344 10.72 19.31 -1.34
C ILE A 344 11.64 19.59 -0.15
N THR A 345 11.24 20.51 0.70
CA THR A 345 12.04 20.87 1.89
C THR A 345 11.21 21.61 2.93
N VAL A 346 11.68 21.57 4.16
CA VAL A 346 11.28 22.44 5.26
C VAL A 346 12.46 23.35 5.57
N THR A 347 12.25 24.66 5.56
CA THR A 347 13.33 25.62 5.82
C THR A 347 13.64 25.72 7.32
N GLY A 348 14.80 26.27 7.65
CA GLY A 348 15.06 26.69 9.02
C GLY A 348 14.11 27.82 9.45
N LYS A 349 13.86 27.92 10.75
CA LYS A 349 13.00 28.98 11.33
C LYS A 349 13.66 30.35 11.19
N VAL A 350 12.87 31.32 10.71
CA VAL A 350 13.23 32.74 10.65
C VAL A 350 12.37 33.52 11.63
N ASP A 351 12.72 34.79 11.89
CA ASP A 351 11.88 35.68 12.69
C ASP A 351 10.56 35.97 11.94
N ALA A 352 9.46 35.80 12.63
CA ALA A 352 8.13 36.04 12.04
C ALA A 352 7.79 37.53 12.11
N VAL A 353 8.29 38.27 11.15
CA VAL A 353 7.95 39.68 10.94
C VAL A 353 7.32 39.86 9.58
N ASP A 354 6.43 40.85 9.47
CA ASP A 354 5.80 41.20 8.20
C ASP A 354 6.86 41.55 7.16
N GLY A 355 6.77 40.96 5.96
CA GLY A 355 7.77 41.11 4.90
C GLY A 355 9.02 40.22 5.05
N ALA A 356 9.10 39.35 6.04
CA ALA A 356 10.22 38.41 6.16
C ALA A 356 10.22 37.39 4.99
N HIS A 357 11.41 37.10 4.47
CA HIS A 357 11.56 36.11 3.40
C HIS A 357 11.95 34.74 3.95
N SER A 358 11.45 33.71 3.29
CA SER A 358 11.97 32.35 3.48
C SER A 358 13.46 32.30 3.08
N PRO A 359 14.24 31.38 3.62
CA PRO A 359 15.51 30.99 3.00
C PRO A 359 15.28 30.56 1.54
N THR A 360 16.22 30.92 0.65
CA THR A 360 16.19 30.53 -0.75
C THR A 360 16.34 29.03 -0.90
N VAL A 361 15.46 28.40 -1.68
CA VAL A 361 15.49 26.98 -2.00
C VAL A 361 15.75 26.80 -3.49
N THR A 362 16.81 26.07 -3.83
CA THR A 362 17.11 25.73 -5.22
C THR A 362 16.38 24.47 -5.63
N VAL A 363 15.61 24.54 -6.71
CA VAL A 363 14.94 23.37 -7.33
C VAL A 363 15.61 23.03 -8.67
N HIS A 364 15.63 21.74 -8.99
CA HIS A 364 16.31 21.19 -10.18
C HIS A 364 15.35 20.64 -11.25
N GLU A 365 14.09 20.99 -11.14
CA GLU A 365 13.05 20.55 -12.08
C GLU A 365 12.08 21.68 -12.37
N THR A 366 11.56 21.73 -13.58
CA THR A 366 10.42 22.58 -13.94
C THR A 366 9.12 22.04 -13.33
N GLY A 367 8.11 22.88 -13.19
CA GLY A 367 6.81 22.51 -12.67
C GLY A 367 6.17 23.57 -11.81
N THR A 368 5.05 23.22 -11.22
CA THR A 368 4.34 24.08 -10.28
C THR A 368 4.75 23.72 -8.86
N TYR A 369 5.13 24.71 -8.10
CA TYR A 369 5.49 24.59 -6.69
C TYR A 369 4.58 25.50 -5.88
N TYR A 370 4.42 25.21 -4.59
CA TYR A 370 3.74 26.12 -3.68
C TYR A 370 4.38 26.10 -2.30
N TRP A 371 4.25 27.22 -1.60
CA TRP A 371 4.74 27.38 -0.26
C TRP A 371 3.61 27.16 0.75
N ARG A 372 3.98 26.75 1.95
CA ARG A 372 3.15 26.76 3.15
C ARG A 372 4.00 27.23 4.32
N GLU A 373 3.46 28.10 5.10
CA GLU A 373 4.14 28.66 6.27
C GLU A 373 3.55 28.12 7.57
N LYS A 374 4.42 27.87 8.52
CA LYS A 374 4.07 27.59 9.92
C LYS A 374 4.55 28.76 10.75
N VAL A 375 3.67 29.43 11.48
CA VAL A 375 4.03 30.52 12.36
C VAL A 375 3.86 30.09 13.80
N TYR A 376 4.85 30.37 14.61
CA TYR A 376 4.95 29.98 16.01
C TYR A 376 5.03 31.21 16.90
N ASP A 377 4.48 31.12 18.12
CA ASP A 377 4.64 32.11 19.16
C ASP A 377 6.02 32.04 19.88
N GLN A 378 6.24 32.88 20.85
CA GLN A 378 7.49 32.92 21.65
C GLN A 378 7.71 31.65 22.46
N THR A 379 6.64 30.86 22.73
CA THR A 379 6.75 29.59 23.47
C THR A 379 7.05 28.42 22.54
N GLY A 380 7.05 28.63 21.22
CA GLY A 380 7.20 27.61 20.20
C GLY A 380 5.89 26.91 19.83
N LYS A 381 4.74 27.41 20.30
CA LYS A 381 3.42 26.88 19.94
C LYS A 381 3.04 27.39 18.54
N LEU A 382 2.52 26.48 17.71
CA LEU A 382 2.00 26.80 16.39
C LEU A 382 0.74 27.68 16.52
N ILE A 383 0.74 28.84 15.87
CA ILE A 383 -0.40 29.78 15.84
C ILE A 383 -1.04 29.90 14.48
N SER A 384 -0.33 29.54 13.41
CA SER A 384 -0.90 29.49 12.05
C SER A 384 -0.17 28.47 11.19
N TYR A 385 -0.89 27.84 10.28
CA TYR A 385 -0.36 26.99 9.24
C TYR A 385 -1.08 27.28 7.93
N GLY A 386 -0.33 27.66 6.89
CA GLY A 386 -0.83 28.05 5.59
C GLY A 386 -1.55 26.91 4.86
N ASP A 387 -2.53 27.28 4.05
CA ASP A 387 -3.27 26.32 3.19
C ASP A 387 -2.39 25.90 1.99
N ALA A 388 -2.67 24.73 1.45
CA ALA A 388 -1.98 24.24 0.27
C ALA A 388 -2.54 24.84 -1.03
N ARG A 389 -1.68 24.98 -2.03
CA ARG A 389 -2.03 25.32 -3.42
C ARG A 389 -2.77 26.66 -3.59
N LYS A 390 -2.61 27.59 -2.67
CA LYS A 390 -3.16 28.95 -2.87
C LYS A 390 -2.42 29.65 -4.01
N SER A 391 -3.16 30.41 -4.82
CA SER A 391 -2.62 31.06 -6.02
C SER A 391 -1.53 32.09 -5.72
N ASN A 392 -1.63 32.77 -4.58
CA ASN A 392 -0.63 33.75 -4.12
C ASN A 392 0.64 33.10 -3.53
N GLU A 393 0.58 31.81 -3.24
CA GLU A 393 1.67 31.00 -2.68
C GLU A 393 2.27 30.02 -3.70
N THR A 394 1.75 30.07 -4.94
CA THR A 394 2.16 29.16 -6.02
C THR A 394 3.19 29.80 -6.93
N VAL A 395 4.24 29.04 -7.26
CA VAL A 395 5.33 29.41 -8.18
C VAL A 395 5.34 28.48 -9.38
N LEU A 396 5.29 29.05 -10.58
CA LEU A 396 5.49 28.30 -11.81
C LEU A 396 6.95 28.41 -12.26
N VAL A 397 7.68 27.30 -12.19
CA VAL A 397 9.05 27.18 -12.71
C VAL A 397 9.00 26.67 -14.13
N LYS A 398 9.39 27.49 -15.10
CA LYS A 398 9.34 27.16 -16.53
C LYS A 398 10.68 27.41 -17.22
N GLU A 399 10.94 26.64 -18.26
CA GLU A 399 12.09 26.84 -19.15
C GLU A 399 12.11 28.27 -19.69
N LYS A 400 13.30 28.80 -19.89
CA LYS A 400 13.48 30.05 -20.60
C LYS A 400 13.01 29.87 -22.06
N GLY A 401 11.90 30.52 -22.39
CA GLY A 401 11.42 30.49 -23.76
C GLY A 401 12.52 30.93 -24.71
N LEU A 402 12.90 30.09 -25.68
CA LEU A 402 13.75 30.49 -26.77
C LEU A 402 13.06 31.66 -27.47
N ALA A 403 13.76 32.78 -27.61
CA ALA A 403 13.25 33.91 -28.39
C ALA A 403 12.85 33.39 -29.77
N SER A 404 11.57 33.50 -30.12
CA SER A 404 11.05 33.11 -31.42
C SER A 404 11.66 34.02 -32.50
N THR A 405 12.79 33.59 -33.03
CA THR A 405 13.31 34.18 -34.26
C THR A 405 12.59 33.52 -35.43
N GLY A 406 11.52 34.13 -35.84
CA GLY A 406 11.04 34.18 -37.21
C GLY A 406 10.53 32.90 -37.86
N VAL A 407 9.39 33.12 -38.49
CA VAL A 407 8.74 32.39 -39.59
C VAL A 407 7.74 31.31 -39.18
N GLY A 408 6.49 31.67 -39.41
CA GLY A 408 5.30 30.89 -39.13
C GLY A 408 5.11 29.66 -39.99
N THR A 409 4.50 28.70 -39.38
CA THR A 409 3.44 27.87 -39.98
C THR A 409 2.59 27.31 -38.84
N PRO A 410 1.27 27.39 -38.91
CA PRO A 410 0.45 26.79 -37.85
C PRO A 410 0.34 25.30 -38.12
N MET A 411 1.04 24.51 -37.35
CA MET A 411 0.77 23.06 -37.26
C MET A 411 -0.30 22.81 -36.20
N LEU A 412 -1.48 22.53 -36.71
CA LEU A 412 -2.58 21.96 -35.94
C LEU A 412 -2.14 20.60 -35.36
N LEU A 413 -1.80 20.56 -34.07
CA LEU A 413 -1.62 19.31 -33.38
C LEU A 413 -2.95 18.92 -32.73
N TRP A 414 -3.54 17.88 -33.25
CA TRP A 414 -4.66 17.15 -32.68
C TRP A 414 -4.24 16.56 -31.33
N ALA A 415 -4.81 17.08 -30.27
CA ALA A 415 -4.76 16.43 -28.95
C ALA A 415 -5.77 15.28 -28.96
N GLY A 416 -5.27 14.08 -29.21
CA GLY A 416 -6.04 12.85 -29.01
C GLY A 416 -6.21 12.57 -27.50
N VAL A 417 -7.43 12.75 -27.04
CA VAL A 417 -7.88 12.23 -25.74
C VAL A 417 -7.90 10.71 -25.85
N LEU A 418 -7.02 10.03 -25.13
CA LEU A 418 -7.16 8.61 -24.81
C LEU A 418 -7.41 8.48 -23.31
N ALA A 419 -8.69 8.57 -22.97
CA ALA A 419 -9.20 7.99 -21.74
C ALA A 419 -9.24 6.47 -21.95
N GLY A 420 -8.30 5.76 -21.33
CA GLY A 420 -8.25 4.30 -21.28
C GLY A 420 -8.15 3.86 -19.84
N ALA A 421 -9.29 3.79 -19.16
CA ALA A 421 -9.37 3.05 -17.91
C ALA A 421 -9.23 1.56 -18.22
N GLY A 422 -8.08 1.01 -17.88
CA GLY A 422 -7.81 -0.41 -17.93
C GLY A 422 -7.16 -0.82 -16.63
N ILE A 423 -7.97 -1.02 -15.60
CA ILE A 423 -7.54 -1.81 -14.44
C ILE A 423 -7.56 -3.26 -14.90
N ALA A 424 -6.45 -3.72 -15.45
CA ALA A 424 -6.19 -5.14 -15.57
C ALA A 424 -5.80 -5.64 -14.17
N LEU A 425 -6.75 -6.23 -13.45
CA LEU A 425 -6.42 -7.16 -12.39
C LEU A 425 -5.62 -8.30 -13.05
N ALA A 426 -4.31 -8.23 -12.92
CA ALA A 426 -3.47 -9.38 -13.17
C ALA A 426 -3.68 -10.35 -12.00
N LEU A 427 -4.75 -11.15 -12.08
CA LEU A 427 -4.79 -12.42 -11.40
C LEU A 427 -3.58 -13.19 -11.94
N ALA A 428 -2.55 -13.32 -11.11
CA ALA A 428 -1.52 -14.32 -11.35
C ALA A 428 -2.19 -15.68 -11.21
N GLY A 429 -2.96 -16.04 -12.23
CA GLY A 429 -3.42 -17.41 -12.38
C GLY A 429 -2.18 -18.26 -12.48
N SER A 430 -1.94 -19.12 -11.50
CA SER A 430 -0.87 -20.10 -11.60
C SER A 430 -1.15 -20.96 -12.83
N ARG A 431 -0.46 -20.61 -13.92
CA ARG A 431 -0.49 -21.41 -15.14
C ARG A 431 0.43 -22.59 -14.90
N ARG A 432 -0.17 -23.73 -14.73
CA ARG A 432 0.61 -24.92 -14.54
C ARG A 432 0.45 -25.88 -15.69
N ARG A 433 1.58 -26.28 -16.23
CA ARG A 433 1.68 -27.36 -17.19
C ARG A 433 2.15 -28.61 -16.47
N ILE A 434 1.33 -29.65 -16.47
CA ILE A 434 1.69 -30.96 -15.97
C ILE A 434 2.25 -31.77 -17.14
N ARG A 435 3.45 -32.34 -17.00
CA ARG A 435 3.99 -33.35 -17.89
C ARG A 435 3.63 -34.73 -17.33
N LEU A 436 2.87 -35.46 -18.07
CA LEU A 436 2.58 -36.86 -17.83
C LEU A 436 3.53 -37.74 -18.65
#